data_d1642e9cce72b4baa0245303f5ffa3d7
#
_entry.id   d1642e9cce72b4baa0245303f5ffa3d7
#
_cell.length_a   1.000
_cell.length_b   1.000
_cell.length_c   1.000
_cell.angle_alpha   90.00
_cell.angle_beta   90.00
_cell.angle_gamma   90.00
#
_symmetry.space_group_name_H-M   'P 1'
#
loop_
_entity.id
_entity.type
_entity.pdbx_description
1 polymer ?
#
loop_
_entity_poly.entity_id
_entity_poly.type
_entity_poly.pdbx_seq_one_letter_code
_entity_poly.pdbx_strand_id
1 'polypeptide(L)' 'MFNDRFEKVYSQGTINITEIWVDRETGVNYMYHASGHSGGLTPLLDKDGKPVITTVHN' A
#
# COMPACT_ATOMS: atom_id res chain seq x y z
N MET A 1 17.37 -15.85 -0.41
CA MET A 1 17.19 -14.42 -0.62
C MET A 1 15.73 -14.09 -0.92
N PHE A 2 15.24 -13.08 -0.33
CA PHE A 2 13.85 -12.65 -0.54
C PHE A 2 13.82 -11.48 -1.50
N ASN A 3 12.91 -11.58 -2.46
CA ASN A 3 12.53 -10.43 -3.25
C ASN A 3 11.22 -9.94 -2.66
N ASP A 4 11.30 -8.86 -1.89
CA ASP A 4 10.10 -8.29 -1.30
C ASP A 4 9.27 -7.68 -2.42
N ARG A 5 8.19 -8.34 -2.76
CA ARG A 5 7.29 -7.84 -3.77
C ARG A 5 6.59 -6.58 -3.32
N PHE A 6 6.27 -6.49 -2.04
CA PHE A 6 5.56 -5.35 -1.50
C PHE A 6 6.49 -4.53 -0.63
N GLU A 7 6.47 -3.22 -0.83
CA GLU A 7 7.27 -2.30 -0.07
C GLU A 7 6.37 -1.27 0.60
N LYS A 8 6.54 -1.11 1.92
CA LYS A 8 5.79 -0.11 2.65
C LYS A 8 6.44 1.26 2.42
N VAL A 9 5.69 2.18 1.82
CA VAL A 9 6.20 3.49 1.47
C VAL A 9 5.66 4.60 2.35
N TYR A 10 4.62 4.32 3.14
CA TYR A 10 4.02 5.30 4.03
C TYR A 10 3.34 4.60 5.19
N SER A 11 3.41 5.22 6.35
CA SER A 11 2.75 4.68 7.54
C SER A 11 2.42 5.81 8.49
N GLN A 12 1.24 5.77 9.09
CA GLN A 12 0.86 6.71 10.12
C GLN A 12 -0.02 6.01 11.16
N GLY A 13 -0.01 6.58 12.38
CA GLY A 13 -0.86 6.10 13.46
C GLY A 13 -0.16 5.11 14.36
N THR A 14 -0.78 4.86 15.52
CA THR A 14 -0.28 3.87 16.48
C THR A 14 -1.32 2.82 16.78
N ILE A 15 -2.56 3.21 17.11
CA ILE A 15 -3.65 2.29 17.35
C ILE A 15 -4.46 2.10 16.08
N ASN A 16 -4.81 3.21 15.42
CA ASN A 16 -5.42 3.18 14.10
C ASN A 16 -4.30 3.44 13.11
N ILE A 17 -3.94 2.44 12.34
CA ILE A 17 -2.78 2.48 11.47
C ILE A 17 -3.23 2.53 10.03
N THR A 18 -2.65 3.46 9.28
CA THR A 18 -2.84 3.53 7.84
C THR A 18 -1.47 3.39 7.19
N GLU A 19 -1.36 2.44 6.26
CA GLU A 19 -0.12 2.19 5.55
C GLU A 19 -0.37 2.16 4.07
N ILE A 20 0.64 2.59 3.30
CA ILE A 20 0.60 2.47 1.86
C ILE A 20 1.74 1.58 1.43
N TRP A 21 1.39 0.56 0.66
CA TRP A 21 2.31 -0.44 0.16
C TRP A 21 2.30 -0.40 -1.36
N VAL A 22 3.46 -0.58 -1.97
CA VAL A 22 3.55 -0.67 -3.42
C VAL A 22 3.92 -2.09 -3.82
N ASP A 23 3.22 -2.60 -4.84
CA ASP A 23 3.57 -3.86 -5.48
C ASP A 23 4.70 -3.57 -6.44
N ARG A 24 5.86 -4.11 -6.14
CA ARG A 24 7.06 -3.81 -6.93
C ARG A 24 7.08 -4.49 -8.28
N GLU A 25 6.17 -5.42 -8.53
CA GLU A 25 6.04 -6.06 -9.84
C GLU A 25 5.15 -5.26 -10.77
N THR A 26 4.10 -4.64 -10.25
CA THR A 26 3.12 -3.94 -11.08
C THR A 26 3.16 -2.43 -10.88
N GLY A 27 3.70 -1.96 -9.77
CA GLY A 27 3.66 -0.55 -9.41
C GLY A 27 2.35 -0.11 -8.79
N VAL A 28 1.39 -1.01 -8.60
CA VAL A 28 0.10 -0.65 -8.00
C VAL A 28 0.29 -0.38 -6.52
N ASN A 29 -0.26 0.74 -6.06
CA ASN A 29 -0.25 1.11 -4.65
C ASN A 29 -1.49 0.56 -3.96
N TYR A 30 -1.32 0.10 -2.72
CA TYR A 30 -2.41 -0.41 -1.91
C TYR A 30 -2.43 0.33 -0.58
N MET A 31 -3.64 0.55 -0.06
CA MET A 31 -3.79 1.13 1.27
C MET A 31 -4.24 0.05 2.23
N TYR A 32 -3.53 -0.08 3.33
CA TYR A 32 -3.90 -0.96 4.43
C TYR A 32 -4.29 -0.11 5.62
N HIS A 33 -5.45 -0.40 6.18
CA HIS A 33 -5.92 0.29 7.38
C HIS A 33 -6.28 -0.73 8.44
N ALA A 34 -5.75 -0.54 9.63
CA ALA A 34 -6.02 -1.41 10.76
C ALA A 34 -6.56 -0.58 11.92
N SER A 35 -7.56 -1.11 12.60
CA SER A 35 -8.14 -0.50 13.79
C SER A 35 -8.39 -1.61 14.80
N GLY A 36 -7.62 -1.59 15.91
CA GLY A 36 -7.72 -2.66 16.89
C GLY A 36 -7.34 -4.00 16.28
N HIS A 37 -8.27 -4.95 16.28
CA HIS A 37 -8.05 -6.28 15.73
C HIS A 37 -8.57 -6.42 14.30
N SER A 38 -9.04 -5.33 13.70
CA SER A 38 -9.59 -5.34 12.36
C SER A 38 -8.63 -4.68 11.40
N GLY A 39 -8.60 -5.16 10.16
CA GLY A 39 -7.78 -4.57 9.13
C GLY A 39 -8.32 -4.88 7.76
N GLY A 40 -7.97 -4.05 6.79
CA GLY A 40 -8.39 -4.24 5.42
C GLY A 40 -7.40 -3.66 4.45
N LEU A 41 -7.32 -4.26 3.27
CA LEU A 41 -6.43 -3.84 2.21
C LEU A 41 -7.25 -3.53 0.97
N THR A 42 -6.94 -2.41 0.32
CA THR A 42 -7.65 -2.02 -0.90
C THR A 42 -6.66 -1.30 -1.83
N PRO A 43 -6.86 -1.41 -3.16
CA PRO A 43 -6.06 -0.59 -4.06
C PRO A 43 -6.27 0.88 -3.77
N LEU A 44 -5.18 1.65 -3.81
CA LEU A 44 -5.23 3.09 -3.63
C LEU A 44 -5.63 3.73 -4.95
N LEU A 45 -6.74 4.44 -4.94
CA LEU A 45 -7.26 5.03 -6.17
C LEU A 45 -6.95 6.52 -6.23
N ASP A 46 -6.76 7.01 -7.45
CA ASP A 46 -6.59 8.44 -7.67
C ASP A 46 -7.96 9.12 -7.76
N LYS A 47 -7.97 10.41 -8.07
CA LYS A 47 -9.21 11.19 -8.12
C LYS A 47 -10.17 10.71 -9.21
N ASP A 48 -9.68 9.98 -10.19
CA ASP A 48 -10.48 9.48 -11.30
C ASP A 48 -10.91 8.02 -11.07
N GLY A 49 -10.64 7.48 -9.89
CA GLY A 49 -11.03 6.12 -9.55
C GLY A 49 -10.13 5.06 -10.15
N LYS A 50 -8.93 5.43 -10.57
CA LYS A 50 -7.96 4.50 -11.14
C LYS A 50 -6.87 4.21 -10.13
N PRO A 51 -6.30 3.00 -10.14
CA PRO A 51 -5.22 2.67 -9.21
C PRO A 51 -4.03 3.61 -9.41
N VAL A 52 -3.47 4.05 -8.29
CA VAL A 52 -2.24 4.84 -8.31
C VAL A 52 -1.09 3.91 -8.67
N ILE A 53 -0.34 4.28 -9.70
CA ILE A 53 0.77 3.47 -10.21
C ILE A 53 2.08 4.21 -9.97
N THR A 54 3.01 3.53 -9.34
CA THR A 54 4.36 4.05 -9.12
C THR A 54 5.30 3.35 -10.07
N THR A 55 6.17 4.12 -10.75
CA THR A 55 7.21 3.51 -11.56
C THR A 55 8.20 2.82 -10.64
N VAL A 56 8.43 1.53 -10.88
CA VAL A 56 9.33 0.73 -10.07
C VAL A 56 10.64 0.55 -10.81
N HIS A 57 11.74 0.88 -10.13
CA HIS A 57 13.08 0.69 -10.66
C HIS A 57 13.77 -0.43 -9.89
N ASN A 58 14.33 -1.37 -10.63
CA ASN A 58 15.09 -2.47 -10.04
C ASN A 58 16.57 -2.26 -10.30
#